data_4894c548f647a947f6af317d026975a6
#
_entry.id   4894c548f647a947f6af317d026975a6
#
_cell.length_a   1.000
_cell.length_b   1.000
_cell.length_c   1.000
_cell.angle_alpha   90.00
_cell.angle_beta   90.00
_cell.angle_gamma   90.00
#
_symmetry.space_group_name_H-M   'P 1'
#
loop_
_entity.id
_entity.type
_entity.pdbx_description
1 polymer ?
#
loop_
_entity_poly.entity_id
_entity_poly.type
_entity_poly.pdbx_seq_one_letter_code
_entity_poly.pdbx_strand_id
1 'polypeptide(L)'
;DVIKIHATDNVAVALADLAEGQRIEIDGVTITLRGFIARGHKLALRDLPAQAQVIKYGLPIGHARSDIAIGEHVHHHNIATNLNDLDEYQYQPDFVALPQQPTDRDVQIYRRKNGEVGIRNELWILPTVGCVNALAKQMQQQLQRECDLSAIDGIHLFSHQYGCSQLGQDHQNTRTILQNMVRHPNAGGVLVVGLGCENNQIAAFKETLGEFDAERVRFMVCQQHDDEVATGVELLQELLARSEERRVGKEC
;
A
#
# COMPACT_ATOMS: atom_id res chain seq x y z
N ASP A 1 -25.75 25.59 -1.74
CA ASP A 1 -26.31 24.57 -2.66
C ASP A 1 -25.22 23.92 -3.53
N VAL A 2 -24.04 24.56 -3.70
CA VAL A 2 -22.89 24.04 -4.47
C VAL A 2 -21.59 24.24 -3.71
N ILE A 3 -20.56 23.45 -4.07
CA ILE A 3 -19.23 23.58 -3.49
C ILE A 3 -18.17 23.62 -4.61
N LYS A 4 -17.30 24.62 -4.54
CA LYS A 4 -16.03 24.68 -5.25
C LYS A 4 -14.93 24.22 -4.29
N ILE A 5 -14.13 23.26 -4.67
CA ILE A 5 -13.21 22.58 -3.75
C ILE A 5 -11.84 23.25 -3.72
N HIS A 6 -11.36 23.70 -4.87
CA HIS A 6 -10.05 24.38 -4.98
C HIS A 6 -10.21 25.72 -5.72
N ALA A 7 -9.38 26.70 -5.39
CA ALA A 7 -9.47 28.05 -5.97
C ALA A 7 -9.40 28.07 -7.51
N THR A 8 -8.64 27.16 -8.12
CA THR A 8 -8.47 27.05 -9.57
C THR A 8 -9.54 26.25 -10.28
N ASP A 9 -10.48 25.61 -9.55
CA ASP A 9 -11.55 24.81 -10.13
C ASP A 9 -12.42 25.68 -11.06
N ASN A 10 -12.73 25.15 -12.22
CA ASN A 10 -13.66 25.75 -13.17
C ASN A 10 -15.03 25.04 -13.22
N VAL A 11 -15.21 24.10 -12.31
CA VAL A 11 -16.49 23.43 -12.04
C VAL A 11 -16.78 23.44 -10.54
N ALA A 12 -18.07 23.41 -10.16
CA ALA A 12 -18.51 23.15 -8.80
C ALA A 12 -19.38 21.90 -8.74
N VAL A 13 -19.54 21.33 -7.56
CA VAL A 13 -20.39 20.15 -7.30
C VAL A 13 -21.69 20.58 -6.64
N ALA A 14 -22.81 20.09 -7.13
CA ALA A 14 -24.13 20.29 -6.55
C ALA A 14 -24.26 19.45 -5.26
N LEU A 15 -24.62 20.09 -4.15
CA LEU A 15 -24.88 19.45 -2.86
C LEU A 15 -26.33 18.98 -2.69
N ALA A 16 -27.21 19.45 -3.56
CA ALA A 16 -28.62 19.06 -3.67
C ALA A 16 -28.98 19.03 -5.15
N ASP A 17 -30.18 18.52 -5.47
CA ASP A 17 -30.74 18.64 -6.81
C ASP A 17 -31.07 20.11 -7.11
N LEU A 18 -30.62 20.59 -8.26
CA LEU A 18 -30.71 21.96 -8.69
C LEU A 18 -31.59 22.04 -9.95
N ALA A 19 -32.58 22.93 -9.95
CA ALA A 19 -33.50 23.09 -11.06
C ALA A 19 -32.94 23.99 -12.18
N GLU A 20 -33.39 23.78 -13.41
CA GLU A 20 -33.16 24.71 -14.52
C GLU A 20 -33.64 26.11 -14.17
N GLY A 21 -32.89 27.13 -14.53
CA GLY A 21 -33.18 28.53 -14.23
C GLY A 21 -32.92 28.95 -12.78
N GLN A 22 -32.56 28.03 -11.89
CA GLN A 22 -32.15 28.35 -10.52
C GLN A 22 -30.90 29.22 -10.54
N ARG A 23 -30.87 30.22 -9.65
CA ARG A 23 -29.70 31.08 -9.46
C ARG A 23 -28.89 30.60 -8.24
N ILE A 24 -27.60 30.44 -8.44
CA ILE A 24 -26.66 30.12 -7.37
C ILE A 24 -25.63 31.23 -7.25
N GLU A 25 -25.11 31.45 -6.06
CA GLU A 25 -24.02 32.38 -5.80
C GLU A 25 -22.77 31.60 -5.38
N ILE A 26 -21.63 31.86 -6.04
CA ILE A 26 -20.37 31.24 -5.75
C ILE A 26 -19.22 32.21 -6.09
N ASP A 27 -18.27 32.39 -5.17
CA ASP A 27 -17.16 33.34 -5.30
C ASP A 27 -17.61 34.77 -5.65
N GLY A 28 -18.79 35.20 -5.18
CA GLY A 28 -19.36 36.53 -5.46
C GLY A 28 -19.97 36.65 -6.89
N VAL A 29 -20.09 35.57 -7.63
CA VAL A 29 -20.70 35.54 -8.96
C VAL A 29 -22.04 34.82 -8.89
N THR A 30 -23.10 35.44 -9.44
CA THR A 30 -24.40 34.80 -9.59
C THR A 30 -24.45 34.07 -10.93
N ILE A 31 -24.67 32.75 -10.87
CA ILE A 31 -24.75 31.87 -12.04
C ILE A 31 -26.20 31.38 -12.18
N THR A 32 -26.81 31.50 -13.36
CA THR A 32 -28.10 30.91 -13.66
C THR A 32 -27.87 29.55 -14.33
N LEU A 33 -28.52 28.51 -13.79
CA LEU A 33 -28.37 27.16 -14.31
C LEU A 33 -29.11 26.99 -15.65
N ARG A 34 -28.49 26.31 -16.59
CA ARG A 34 -28.99 26.08 -17.94
C ARG A 34 -29.75 24.78 -18.12
N GLY A 35 -29.84 23.96 -17.06
CA GLY A 35 -30.54 22.69 -17.04
C GLY A 35 -30.58 22.12 -15.64
N PHE A 36 -31.30 21.04 -15.46
CA PHE A 36 -31.32 20.29 -14.20
C PHE A 36 -29.97 19.69 -13.90
N ILE A 37 -29.49 19.80 -12.66
CA ILE A 37 -28.23 19.25 -12.19
C ILE A 37 -28.51 18.42 -10.93
N ALA A 38 -28.31 17.11 -11.01
CA ALA A 38 -28.54 16.23 -9.88
C ALA A 38 -27.45 16.42 -8.80
N ARG A 39 -27.81 16.13 -7.56
CA ARG A 39 -26.88 16.09 -6.43
C ARG A 39 -25.63 15.25 -6.76
N GLY A 40 -24.45 15.77 -6.43
CA GLY A 40 -23.16 15.14 -6.72
C GLY A 40 -22.63 15.40 -8.13
N HIS A 41 -23.44 15.96 -9.03
CA HIS A 41 -23.01 16.30 -10.37
C HIS A 41 -22.31 17.67 -10.40
N LYS A 42 -21.63 17.95 -11.51
CA LYS A 42 -20.84 19.17 -11.70
C LYS A 42 -21.59 20.17 -12.58
N LEU A 43 -21.34 21.46 -12.35
CA LEU A 43 -21.71 22.57 -13.22
C LEU A 43 -20.49 23.41 -13.58
N ALA A 44 -20.52 24.03 -14.73
CA ALA A 44 -19.48 24.95 -15.19
C ALA A 44 -19.59 26.30 -14.48
N LEU A 45 -18.46 26.78 -13.92
CA LEU A 45 -18.36 28.09 -13.26
C LEU A 45 -18.00 29.22 -14.22
N ARG A 46 -17.59 28.88 -15.43
CA ARG A 46 -17.27 29.79 -16.54
C ARG A 46 -17.48 29.06 -17.86
N ASP A 47 -17.47 29.80 -18.94
CA ASP A 47 -17.48 29.20 -20.28
C ASP A 47 -16.18 28.39 -20.49
N LEU A 48 -16.35 27.19 -21.03
CA LEU A 48 -15.27 26.25 -21.34
C LEU A 48 -15.36 25.94 -22.84
N PRO A 49 -14.49 26.49 -23.67
CA PRO A 49 -14.48 26.15 -25.09
C PRO A 49 -14.08 24.68 -25.31
N ALA A 50 -14.40 24.14 -26.48
CA ALA A 50 -13.99 22.80 -26.88
C ALA A 50 -12.46 22.61 -26.66
N GLN A 51 -12.06 21.45 -26.16
CA GLN A 51 -10.69 21.08 -25.76
C GLN A 51 -10.17 21.82 -24.51
N ALA A 52 -10.92 22.70 -23.89
CA ALA A 52 -10.51 23.31 -22.62
C ALA A 52 -10.43 22.27 -21.50
N GLN A 53 -9.42 22.38 -20.66
CA GLN A 53 -9.26 21.54 -19.50
C GLN A 53 -10.38 21.78 -18.47
N VAL A 54 -11.03 20.72 -18.04
CA VAL A 54 -11.99 20.73 -16.91
C VAL A 54 -11.19 20.46 -15.65
N ILE A 55 -11.16 21.45 -14.75
CA ILE A 55 -10.35 21.42 -13.52
C ILE A 55 -11.25 21.22 -12.32
N LYS A 56 -10.94 20.19 -11.52
CA LYS A 56 -11.57 19.89 -10.22
C LYS A 56 -10.49 19.43 -9.23
N TYR A 57 -10.58 19.84 -7.98
CA TYR A 57 -9.55 19.59 -6.98
C TYR A 57 -8.18 20.24 -7.29
N GLY A 58 -8.18 21.30 -8.09
CA GLY A 58 -6.96 21.92 -8.59
C GLY A 58 -6.26 21.16 -9.73
N LEU A 59 -6.83 20.07 -10.20
CA LEU A 59 -6.24 19.17 -11.20
C LEU A 59 -7.17 18.98 -12.41
N PRO A 60 -6.64 18.80 -13.62
CA PRO A 60 -7.44 18.48 -14.80
C PRO A 60 -8.05 17.08 -14.65
N ILE A 61 -9.39 16.99 -14.73
CA ILE A 61 -10.15 15.74 -14.71
C ILE A 61 -10.56 15.26 -16.10
N GLY A 62 -10.22 16.02 -17.13
CA GLY A 62 -10.57 15.78 -18.52
C GLY A 62 -10.61 17.07 -19.31
N HIS A 63 -11.10 17.00 -20.54
CA HIS A 63 -11.30 18.16 -21.41
C HIS A 63 -12.72 18.22 -21.95
N ALA A 64 -13.19 19.43 -22.30
CA ALA A 64 -14.47 19.65 -22.91
C ALA A 64 -14.50 19.06 -24.33
N ARG A 65 -15.51 18.26 -24.69
CA ARG A 65 -15.70 17.73 -26.06
C ARG A 65 -16.27 18.77 -27.01
N SER A 66 -17.05 19.70 -26.47
CA SER A 66 -17.68 20.82 -27.15
C SER A 66 -17.66 22.02 -26.20
N ASP A 67 -18.07 23.18 -26.70
CA ASP A 67 -18.24 24.34 -25.84
C ASP A 67 -19.27 24.04 -24.74
N ILE A 68 -18.90 24.37 -23.50
CA ILE A 68 -19.74 24.23 -22.30
C ILE A 68 -19.94 25.62 -21.74
N ALA A 69 -21.18 26.06 -21.67
CA ALA A 69 -21.49 27.39 -21.15
C ALA A 69 -21.51 27.44 -19.62
N ILE A 70 -21.25 28.61 -19.05
CA ILE A 70 -21.41 28.85 -17.62
C ILE A 70 -22.83 28.44 -17.15
N GLY A 71 -22.89 27.72 -16.03
CA GLY A 71 -24.13 27.17 -15.45
C GLY A 71 -24.66 25.90 -16.13
N GLU A 72 -23.92 25.36 -17.10
CA GLU A 72 -24.25 24.11 -17.77
C GLU A 72 -23.80 22.89 -16.96
N HIS A 73 -24.58 21.81 -17.05
CA HIS A 73 -24.24 20.51 -16.45
C HIS A 73 -22.98 19.90 -17.11
N VAL A 74 -21.99 19.54 -16.31
CA VAL A 74 -20.72 18.97 -16.76
C VAL A 74 -20.66 17.49 -16.41
N HIS A 75 -20.73 16.61 -17.43
CA HIS A 75 -20.74 15.17 -17.24
C HIS A 75 -20.21 14.46 -18.50
N HIS A 76 -20.27 13.10 -18.54
CA HIS A 76 -19.75 12.27 -19.63
C HIS A 76 -20.26 12.66 -21.04
N HIS A 77 -21.38 13.35 -21.16
CA HIS A 77 -21.92 13.78 -22.45
C HIS A 77 -21.09 14.92 -23.09
N ASN A 78 -20.46 15.77 -22.31
CA ASN A 78 -19.71 16.93 -22.77
C ASN A 78 -18.25 17.02 -22.31
N ILE A 79 -17.76 16.03 -21.53
CA ILE A 79 -16.34 15.90 -21.20
C ILE A 79 -15.78 14.55 -21.62
N ALA A 80 -14.49 14.52 -21.93
CA ALA A 80 -13.69 13.33 -22.17
C ALA A 80 -12.54 13.25 -21.16
N THR A 81 -12.10 12.04 -20.84
CA THR A 81 -10.92 11.82 -20.01
C THR A 81 -9.65 12.22 -20.76
N ASN A 82 -8.64 12.68 -20.00
CA ASN A 82 -7.29 12.90 -20.52
C ASN A 82 -6.42 11.63 -20.38
N LEU A 83 -6.99 10.54 -19.85
CA LEU A 83 -6.29 9.27 -19.79
C LEU A 83 -6.18 8.69 -21.19
N ASN A 84 -4.97 8.59 -21.67
CA ASN A 84 -4.62 7.93 -22.91
C ASN A 84 -4.40 6.44 -22.64
N ASP A 85 -4.33 5.64 -23.70
CA ASP A 85 -3.96 4.24 -23.58
C ASP A 85 -2.56 4.08 -22.98
N LEU A 86 -2.31 2.95 -22.35
CA LEU A 86 -1.02 2.66 -21.68
C LEU A 86 0.18 2.80 -22.63
N ASP A 87 -0.02 2.62 -23.93
CA ASP A 87 1.01 2.71 -24.95
C ASP A 87 1.53 4.16 -25.16
N GLU A 88 0.78 5.17 -24.75
CA GLU A 88 1.19 6.58 -24.83
C GLU A 88 1.84 7.11 -23.53
N TYR A 89 1.84 6.29 -22.49
CA TYR A 89 2.45 6.68 -21.21
C TYR A 89 3.98 6.72 -21.34
N GLN A 90 4.55 7.89 -21.11
CA GLN A 90 6.00 8.09 -21.06
C GLN A 90 6.38 8.56 -19.64
N TYR A 91 7.33 7.87 -19.03
CA TYR A 91 7.92 8.33 -17.79
C TYR A 91 8.67 9.64 -18.01
N GLN A 92 8.18 10.72 -17.42
CA GLN A 92 8.80 12.05 -17.46
C GLN A 92 9.21 12.41 -16.03
N PRO A 93 10.45 12.08 -15.61
CA PRO A 93 10.89 12.38 -14.26
C PRO A 93 11.07 13.89 -14.07
N ASP A 94 10.43 14.42 -13.02
CA ASP A 94 10.65 15.78 -12.53
C ASP A 94 11.28 15.67 -11.12
N PHE A 95 12.61 15.74 -11.07
CA PHE A 95 13.36 15.64 -9.84
C PHE A 95 13.63 17.01 -9.25
N VAL A 96 13.01 17.31 -8.15
CA VAL A 96 13.38 18.47 -7.33
C VAL A 96 14.57 18.09 -6.47
N ALA A 97 15.67 18.84 -6.56
CA ALA A 97 16.83 18.64 -5.71
C ALA A 97 16.42 18.86 -4.23
N LEU A 98 16.58 17.84 -3.40
CA LEU A 98 16.35 17.97 -1.97
C LEU A 98 17.46 18.84 -1.37
N PRO A 99 17.11 19.79 -0.46
CA PRO A 99 18.11 20.56 0.24
C PRO A 99 19.00 19.58 1.04
N GLN A 100 20.30 19.58 0.73
CA GLN A 100 21.27 18.83 1.52
C GLN A 100 21.43 19.53 2.87
N GLN A 101 20.82 18.98 3.89
CA GLN A 101 21.15 19.33 5.27
C GLN A 101 22.12 18.30 5.80
N PRO A 102 23.35 18.67 6.16
CA PRO A 102 24.26 17.76 6.85
C PRO A 102 23.60 17.41 8.19
N THR A 103 23.29 16.14 8.37
CA THR A 103 22.79 15.64 9.65
C THR A 103 23.88 14.73 10.23
N ASP A 104 24.63 15.26 11.20
CA ASP A 104 25.47 14.46 12.09
C ASP A 104 24.57 13.65 13.04
N ARG A 105 23.86 12.68 12.50
CA ARG A 105 23.05 11.75 13.30
C ARG A 105 23.65 10.37 13.25
N ASP A 106 24.16 9.92 14.37
CA ASP A 106 24.50 8.51 14.56
C ASP A 106 23.24 7.67 14.57
N VAL A 107 23.17 6.68 13.70
CA VAL A 107 22.08 5.71 13.65
C VAL A 107 22.63 4.34 14.05
N GLN A 108 21.95 3.65 14.97
CA GLN A 108 22.29 2.25 15.25
C GLN A 108 21.81 1.37 14.11
N ILE A 109 22.68 0.50 13.62
CA ILE A 109 22.40 -0.40 12.51
C ILE A 109 22.66 -1.86 12.89
N TYR A 110 22.01 -2.75 12.17
CA TYR A 110 22.21 -4.20 12.25
C TYR A 110 22.78 -4.68 10.92
N ARG A 111 24.07 -5.04 10.90
CA ARG A 111 24.72 -5.57 9.69
C ARG A 111 24.40 -7.06 9.57
N ARG A 112 23.82 -7.46 8.46
CA ARG A 112 23.52 -8.86 8.17
C ARG A 112 24.72 -9.56 7.54
N LYS A 113 24.73 -10.93 7.55
CA LYS A 113 25.84 -11.73 6.98
C LYS A 113 26.12 -11.44 5.50
N ASN A 114 25.09 -11.10 4.74
CA ASN A 114 25.19 -10.74 3.33
C ASN A 114 25.65 -9.28 3.09
N GLY A 115 25.96 -8.53 4.15
CA GLY A 115 26.39 -7.14 4.08
C GLY A 115 25.27 -6.11 4.06
N GLU A 116 24.01 -6.52 3.95
CA GLU A 116 22.85 -5.61 4.06
C GLU A 116 22.74 -5.02 5.46
N VAL A 117 22.11 -3.84 5.53
CA VAL A 117 21.98 -3.06 6.74
C VAL A 117 20.51 -2.87 7.10
N GLY A 118 20.12 -3.34 8.28
CA GLY A 118 18.83 -3.03 8.90
C GLY A 118 18.97 -1.90 9.92
N ILE A 119 17.94 -1.08 10.03
CA ILE A 119 17.80 -0.07 11.10
C ILE A 119 16.90 -0.58 12.24
N ARG A 120 16.39 -1.78 12.10
CA ARG A 120 15.57 -2.51 13.07
C ARG A 120 16.05 -3.96 13.15
N ASN A 121 15.75 -4.59 14.29
CA ASN A 121 15.97 -6.01 14.51
C ASN A 121 14.69 -6.66 15.02
N GLU A 122 13.84 -7.07 14.11
CA GLU A 122 12.49 -7.53 14.41
C GLU A 122 12.34 -9.03 14.12
N LEU A 123 11.41 -9.70 14.82
CA LEU A 123 10.92 -11.01 14.42
C LEU A 123 9.68 -10.88 13.57
N TRP A 124 9.66 -11.53 12.41
CA TRP A 124 8.55 -11.48 11.48
C TRP A 124 7.90 -12.85 11.31
N ILE A 125 6.56 -12.88 11.36
CA ILE A 125 5.76 -14.06 11.03
C ILE A 125 5.07 -13.80 9.70
N LEU A 126 5.36 -14.62 8.71
CA LEU A 126 4.88 -14.49 7.33
C LEU A 126 4.00 -15.69 6.95
N PRO A 127 2.67 -15.58 7.03
CA PRO A 127 1.78 -16.58 6.45
C PRO A 127 1.98 -16.70 4.94
N THR A 128 1.99 -17.92 4.39
CA THR A 128 1.93 -18.14 2.94
C THR A 128 0.49 -18.10 2.43
N VAL A 129 -0.47 -18.22 3.36
CA VAL A 129 -1.91 -18.26 3.06
C VAL A 129 -2.70 -17.64 4.20
N GLY A 130 -3.81 -16.96 3.88
CA GLY A 130 -4.66 -16.30 4.87
C GLY A 130 -5.29 -17.25 5.90
N CYS A 131 -5.44 -18.54 5.58
CA CYS A 131 -6.02 -19.54 6.47
C CYS A 131 -5.25 -19.72 7.80
N VAL A 132 -3.95 -19.48 7.82
CA VAL A 132 -3.12 -19.62 9.03
C VAL A 132 -2.96 -18.33 9.82
N ASN A 133 -3.58 -17.22 9.41
CA ASN A 133 -3.46 -15.94 10.12
C ASN A 133 -3.82 -16.03 11.61
N ALA A 134 -4.88 -16.78 11.95
CA ALA A 134 -5.32 -16.93 13.33
C ALA A 134 -4.31 -17.71 14.19
N LEU A 135 -3.76 -18.80 13.65
CA LEU A 135 -2.70 -19.58 14.30
C LEU A 135 -1.42 -18.74 14.48
N ALA A 136 -0.99 -18.05 13.43
CA ALA A 136 0.18 -17.16 13.48
C ALA A 136 0.01 -16.03 14.53
N LYS A 137 -1.22 -15.51 14.70
CA LYS A 137 -1.53 -14.53 15.73
C LYS A 137 -1.44 -15.14 17.13
N GLN A 138 -1.88 -16.39 17.32
CA GLN A 138 -1.74 -17.10 18.60
C GLN A 138 -0.26 -17.33 18.94
N MET A 139 0.56 -17.75 17.97
CA MET A 139 2.02 -17.89 18.14
C MET A 139 2.66 -16.57 18.59
N GLN A 140 2.33 -15.46 17.90
CA GLN A 140 2.81 -14.12 18.25
C GLN A 140 2.43 -13.77 19.70
N GLN A 141 1.16 -13.93 20.08
CA GLN A 141 0.66 -13.58 21.39
C GLN A 141 1.24 -14.46 22.51
N GLN A 142 1.46 -15.73 22.21
CA GLN A 142 2.07 -16.66 23.18
C GLN A 142 3.53 -16.31 23.41
N LEU A 143 4.32 -16.07 22.37
CA LEU A 143 5.71 -15.63 22.51
C LEU A 143 5.82 -14.32 23.31
N GLN A 144 4.94 -13.34 23.04
CA GLN A 144 4.89 -12.07 23.79
C GLN A 144 4.59 -12.22 25.27
N ARG A 145 3.89 -13.27 25.67
CA ARG A 145 3.57 -13.55 27.08
C ARG A 145 4.68 -14.33 27.80
N GLU A 146 5.40 -15.18 27.08
CA GLU A 146 6.31 -16.15 27.66
C GLU A 146 7.78 -15.72 27.63
N CYS A 147 8.14 -14.80 26.72
CA CYS A 147 9.52 -14.40 26.48
C CYS A 147 9.77 -12.92 26.72
N ASP A 148 10.98 -12.59 27.18
CA ASP A 148 11.49 -11.21 27.16
C ASP A 148 11.89 -10.84 25.74
N LEU A 149 11.28 -9.78 25.21
CA LEU A 149 11.53 -9.27 23.86
C LEU A 149 12.40 -8.01 23.86
N SER A 150 13.01 -7.64 25.00
CA SER A 150 13.77 -6.39 25.14
C SER A 150 15.01 -6.33 24.22
N ALA A 151 15.49 -7.46 23.73
CA ALA A 151 16.66 -7.56 22.84
C ALA A 151 16.34 -7.30 21.36
N ILE A 152 15.07 -7.23 21.01
CA ILE A 152 14.57 -6.96 19.65
C ILE A 152 13.66 -5.74 19.60
N ASP A 153 13.47 -5.16 18.43
CA ASP A 153 12.61 -3.99 18.23
C ASP A 153 11.11 -4.34 18.13
N GLY A 154 10.76 -5.61 18.11
CA GLY A 154 9.39 -6.09 18.14
C GLY A 154 9.18 -7.40 17.39
N ILE A 155 7.95 -7.94 17.51
CA ILE A 155 7.47 -9.09 16.75
C ILE A 155 6.26 -8.68 15.92
N HIS A 156 6.29 -8.95 14.63
CA HIS A 156 5.26 -8.54 13.68
C HIS A 156 4.69 -9.70 12.89
N LEU A 157 3.37 -9.75 12.81
CA LEU A 157 2.61 -10.65 11.95
C LEU A 157 2.12 -9.88 10.73
N PHE A 158 2.48 -10.33 9.54
CA PHE A 158 2.01 -9.76 8.28
C PHE A 158 0.85 -10.58 7.70
N SER A 159 -0.33 -10.44 8.32
CA SER A 159 -1.54 -11.14 7.90
C SER A 159 -2.05 -10.64 6.55
N HIS A 160 -2.55 -11.56 5.72
CA HIS A 160 -3.15 -11.25 4.43
C HIS A 160 -4.22 -12.29 4.06
N GLN A 161 -5.00 -12.04 3.00
CA GLN A 161 -6.11 -12.90 2.58
C GLN A 161 -5.78 -13.80 1.38
N TYR A 162 -4.54 -13.82 0.94
CA TYR A 162 -4.09 -14.46 -0.29
C TYR A 162 -3.48 -15.84 -0.04
N GLY A 163 -3.00 -16.50 -1.11
CA GLY A 163 -2.24 -17.76 -1.06
C GLY A 163 -3.08 -19.00 -1.33
N CYS A 164 -4.39 -18.96 -1.10
CA CYS A 164 -5.33 -20.03 -1.47
C CYS A 164 -6.10 -19.61 -2.72
N SER A 165 -6.19 -20.49 -3.71
CA SER A 165 -6.94 -20.26 -4.96
C SER A 165 -6.45 -19.09 -5.83
N GLN A 166 -5.28 -18.54 -5.57
CA GLN A 166 -4.64 -17.61 -6.48
C GLN A 166 -4.00 -18.35 -7.65
N LEU A 167 -4.14 -17.80 -8.85
CA LEU A 167 -3.60 -18.34 -10.09
C LEU A 167 -2.77 -17.30 -10.86
N GLY A 168 -1.89 -17.80 -11.73
CA GLY A 168 -1.15 -16.97 -12.67
C GLY A 168 -0.30 -15.88 -11.99
N GLN A 169 -0.34 -14.69 -12.54
CA GLN A 169 0.51 -13.57 -12.13
C GLN A 169 0.23 -13.12 -10.69
N ASP A 170 -1.01 -13.13 -10.23
CA ASP A 170 -1.35 -12.71 -8.86
C ASP A 170 -0.71 -13.63 -7.81
N HIS A 171 -0.69 -14.94 -8.08
CA HIS A 171 0.00 -15.90 -7.23
C HIS A 171 1.52 -15.66 -7.22
N GLN A 172 2.12 -15.42 -8.38
CA GLN A 172 3.56 -15.11 -8.49
C GLN A 172 3.92 -13.81 -7.77
N ASN A 173 3.11 -12.77 -7.91
CA ASN A 173 3.31 -11.49 -7.25
C ASN A 173 3.24 -11.64 -5.72
N THR A 174 2.23 -12.35 -5.20
CA THR A 174 2.12 -12.63 -3.76
C THR A 174 3.36 -13.36 -3.24
N ARG A 175 3.79 -14.42 -3.93
CA ARG A 175 4.99 -15.17 -3.57
C ARG A 175 6.24 -14.28 -3.57
N THR A 176 6.44 -13.50 -4.62
CA THR A 176 7.59 -12.60 -4.76
C THR A 176 7.63 -11.55 -3.64
N ILE A 177 6.49 -10.96 -3.29
CA ILE A 177 6.40 -9.98 -2.19
C ILE A 177 6.81 -10.64 -0.86
N LEU A 178 6.24 -11.80 -0.53
CA LEU A 178 6.58 -12.51 0.70
C LEU A 178 8.06 -12.95 0.73
N GLN A 179 8.63 -13.37 -0.39
CA GLN A 179 10.05 -13.71 -0.51
C GLN A 179 10.96 -12.49 -0.28
N ASN A 180 10.57 -11.31 -0.79
CA ASN A 180 11.30 -10.08 -0.54
C ASN A 180 11.22 -9.67 0.95
N MET A 181 10.09 -9.93 1.62
CA MET A 181 9.98 -9.73 3.06
C MET A 181 10.90 -10.67 3.84
N VAL A 182 11.04 -11.94 3.43
CA VAL A 182 12.00 -12.88 4.05
C VAL A 182 13.42 -12.35 3.99
N ARG A 183 13.79 -11.68 2.91
CA ARG A 183 15.15 -11.12 2.70
C ARG A 183 15.37 -9.77 3.37
N HIS A 184 14.28 -9.10 3.81
CA HIS A 184 14.36 -7.73 4.29
C HIS A 184 15.34 -7.58 5.47
N PRO A 185 16.27 -6.62 5.45
CA PRO A 185 17.34 -6.52 6.45
C PRO A 185 16.85 -6.11 7.85
N ASN A 186 15.65 -5.51 8.00
CA ASN A 186 15.09 -5.23 9.32
C ASN A 186 14.58 -6.49 10.03
N ALA A 187 14.30 -7.58 9.32
CA ALA A 187 13.92 -8.84 9.94
C ALA A 187 15.15 -9.54 10.52
N GLY A 188 15.33 -9.52 11.82
CA GLY A 188 16.35 -10.28 12.54
C GLY A 188 16.09 -11.78 12.51
N GLY A 189 14.81 -12.18 12.50
CA GLY A 189 14.35 -13.55 12.32
C GLY A 189 13.02 -13.58 11.60
N VAL A 190 12.78 -14.61 10.77
CA VAL A 190 11.54 -14.80 10.01
C VAL A 190 11.03 -16.22 10.17
N LEU A 191 9.78 -16.36 10.61
CA LEU A 191 9.02 -17.61 10.57
C LEU A 191 8.03 -17.54 9.42
N VAL A 192 8.21 -18.39 8.40
CA VAL A 192 7.26 -18.55 7.29
C VAL A 192 6.31 -19.70 7.62
N VAL A 193 5.00 -19.42 7.66
CA VAL A 193 3.98 -20.37 8.11
C VAL A 193 3.04 -20.72 6.96
N GLY A 194 3.01 -21.99 6.56
CA GLY A 194 2.07 -22.54 5.58
C GLY A 194 1.04 -23.43 6.26
N LEU A 195 -0.10 -23.65 5.60
CA LEU A 195 -1.12 -24.60 6.03
C LEU A 195 -0.76 -26.02 5.60
N GLY A 196 -0.50 -26.23 4.30
CA GLY A 196 -0.17 -27.51 3.68
C GLY A 196 -0.99 -27.84 2.43
N CYS A 197 -2.15 -27.22 2.24
CA CYS A 197 -3.02 -27.44 1.07
C CYS A 197 -3.20 -26.20 0.17
N GLU A 198 -2.52 -25.11 0.48
CA GLU A 198 -2.55 -23.87 -0.31
C GLU A 198 -1.79 -23.98 -1.62
N ASN A 199 -2.09 -23.11 -2.59
CA ASN A 199 -1.33 -23.01 -3.84
C ASN A 199 0.09 -22.47 -3.60
N ASN A 200 0.25 -21.60 -2.60
CA ASN A 200 1.55 -21.02 -2.24
C ASN A 200 2.32 -21.90 -1.24
N GLN A 201 2.48 -23.18 -1.55
CA GLN A 201 3.11 -24.18 -0.68
C GLN A 201 4.56 -23.83 -0.31
N ILE A 202 4.96 -24.19 0.92
CA ILE A 202 6.31 -23.95 1.47
C ILE A 202 7.41 -24.55 0.58
N ALA A 203 7.20 -25.74 -0.01
CA ALA A 203 8.20 -26.37 -0.87
C ALA A 203 8.53 -25.50 -2.10
N ALA A 204 7.51 -25.12 -2.86
CA ALA A 204 7.66 -24.25 -4.02
C ALA A 204 8.10 -22.82 -3.65
N PHE A 205 7.72 -22.35 -2.46
CA PHE A 205 8.19 -21.06 -1.93
C PHE A 205 9.70 -21.09 -1.69
N LYS A 206 10.23 -22.14 -1.05
CA LYS A 206 11.69 -22.34 -0.81
C LYS A 206 12.47 -22.46 -2.11
N GLU A 207 11.98 -23.28 -3.04
CA GLU A 207 12.63 -23.51 -4.34
C GLU A 207 12.86 -22.19 -5.08
N THR A 208 11.85 -21.34 -5.14
CA THR A 208 11.92 -20.05 -5.84
C THR A 208 12.52 -18.93 -5.01
N LEU A 209 12.59 -19.08 -3.67
CA LEU A 209 13.32 -18.16 -2.81
C LEU A 209 14.83 -18.22 -3.08
N GLY A 210 15.38 -19.40 -3.47
CA GLY A 210 16.82 -19.58 -3.67
C GLY A 210 17.61 -19.49 -2.36
N GLU A 211 18.79 -18.87 -2.40
CA GLU A 211 19.64 -18.73 -1.22
C GLU A 211 19.05 -17.78 -0.17
N PHE A 212 19.11 -18.22 1.08
CA PHE A 212 18.69 -17.44 2.26
C PHE A 212 19.53 -17.83 3.48
N ASP A 213 19.59 -16.96 4.47
CA ASP A 213 20.26 -17.26 5.73
C ASP A 213 19.41 -18.21 6.60
N ALA A 214 19.79 -19.50 6.61
CA ALA A 214 19.07 -20.52 7.37
C ALA A 214 19.11 -20.32 8.89
N GLU A 215 19.99 -19.48 9.41
CA GLU A 215 19.99 -19.11 10.82
C GLU A 215 18.88 -18.08 11.13
N ARG A 216 18.51 -17.29 10.14
CA ARG A 216 17.51 -16.22 10.26
C ARG A 216 16.08 -16.64 9.85
N VAL A 217 15.93 -17.74 9.10
CA VAL A 217 14.65 -18.12 8.52
C VAL A 217 14.26 -19.52 8.97
N ARG A 218 13.03 -19.66 9.43
CA ARG A 218 12.38 -20.93 9.71
C ARG A 218 11.12 -21.06 8.87
N PHE A 219 10.79 -22.30 8.56
CA PHE A 219 9.59 -22.65 7.81
C PHE A 219 8.83 -23.73 8.56
N MET A 220 7.50 -23.62 8.61
CA MET A 220 6.64 -24.66 9.12
C MET A 220 5.42 -24.86 8.24
N VAL A 221 4.89 -26.08 8.23
CA VAL A 221 3.62 -26.45 7.62
C VAL A 221 2.70 -26.91 8.73
N CYS A 222 1.62 -26.18 9.01
CA CYS A 222 0.76 -26.44 10.16
C CYS A 222 0.22 -27.88 10.19
N GLN A 223 -0.26 -28.41 9.07
CA GLN A 223 -0.84 -29.76 9.00
C GLN A 223 0.18 -30.91 9.26
N GLN A 224 1.46 -30.62 9.44
CA GLN A 224 2.49 -31.61 9.76
C GLN A 224 2.78 -31.71 11.26
N HIS A 225 2.09 -30.95 12.09
CA HIS A 225 2.32 -30.88 13.54
C HIS A 225 1.01 -31.10 14.31
N ASP A 226 1.10 -31.82 15.45
CA ASP A 226 -0.05 -32.08 16.31
C ASP A 226 -0.47 -30.82 17.10
N ASP A 227 0.50 -29.98 17.48
CA ASP A 227 0.30 -28.67 18.09
C ASP A 227 1.07 -27.60 17.28
N GLU A 228 0.37 -26.99 16.34
CA GLU A 228 0.95 -26.03 15.44
C GLU A 228 1.41 -24.76 16.16
N VAL A 229 0.68 -24.37 17.23
CA VAL A 229 1.00 -23.15 17.96
C VAL A 229 2.25 -23.36 18.80
N ALA A 230 2.34 -24.46 19.55
CA ALA A 230 3.52 -24.78 20.33
C ALA A 230 4.77 -24.90 19.47
N THR A 231 4.69 -25.65 18.36
CA THR A 231 5.81 -25.75 17.38
C THR A 231 6.23 -24.40 16.81
N GLY A 232 5.26 -23.56 16.46
CA GLY A 232 5.54 -22.22 15.95
C GLY A 232 6.22 -21.32 17.00
N VAL A 233 5.83 -21.41 18.26
CA VAL A 233 6.45 -20.69 19.38
C VAL A 233 7.88 -21.16 19.62
N GLU A 234 8.14 -22.47 19.61
CA GLU A 234 9.50 -23.02 19.71
C GLU A 234 10.43 -22.49 18.62
N LEU A 235 9.98 -22.49 17.36
CA LEU A 235 10.75 -21.93 16.25
C LEU A 235 11.00 -20.43 16.40
N LEU A 236 10.02 -19.67 16.91
CA LEU A 236 10.19 -18.24 17.20
C LEU A 236 11.16 -18.00 18.37
N GLN A 237 11.17 -18.85 19.40
CA GLN A 237 12.14 -18.79 20.50
C GLN A 237 13.57 -19.06 20.01
N GLU A 238 13.76 -20.04 19.11
CA GLU A 238 15.06 -20.27 18.47
C GLU A 238 15.54 -19.03 17.68
N LEU A 239 14.65 -18.38 16.94
CA LEU A 239 14.96 -17.17 16.20
C LEU A 239 15.27 -15.99 17.12
N LEU A 240 14.53 -15.86 18.24
CA LEU A 240 14.74 -14.84 19.25
C LEU A 240 16.14 -14.97 19.88
N ALA A 241 16.51 -16.15 20.37
CA ALA A 241 17.81 -16.41 20.98
C ALA A 241 18.97 -16.06 20.03
N ARG A 242 18.84 -16.28 18.74
CA ARG A 242 19.85 -15.95 17.74
C ARG A 242 19.89 -14.46 17.38
N SER A 243 18.77 -13.75 17.48
CA SER A 243 18.72 -12.33 17.15
C SER A 243 19.34 -11.45 18.24
N GLU A 244 19.41 -11.94 19.47
CA GLU A 244 20.10 -11.27 20.59
C GLU A 244 21.61 -11.13 20.40
N GLU A 245 22.25 -12.04 19.66
CA GLU A 245 23.71 -12.10 19.48
C GLU A 245 24.26 -11.03 18.51
N ARG A 246 23.46 -10.20 17.85
CA ARG A 246 23.89 -9.43 16.68
C ARG A 246 23.80 -7.91 16.77
N ARG A 247 23.94 -7.31 17.94
CA ARG A 247 24.14 -5.87 18.03
C ARG A 247 25.57 -5.51 17.59
N VAL A 248 25.74 -5.00 16.39
CA VAL A 248 27.02 -4.50 15.90
C VAL A 248 26.89 -3.04 15.48
N GLY A 249 27.64 -2.20 16.20
CA GLY A 249 28.31 -1.01 15.71
C GLY A 249 27.49 0.20 15.32
N LYS A 250 28.02 1.37 15.67
CA LYS A 250 27.71 2.68 15.09
C LYS A 250 28.45 2.79 13.77
N GLU A 251 27.76 3.16 12.69
CA GLU A 251 28.40 3.71 11.49
C GLU A 251 27.71 5.04 11.14
N CYS A 252 28.52 6.05 10.88
CA CYS A 252 28.13 7.37 10.37
C CYS A 252 27.78 7.29 8.89
#